data_7397174e40847907f8c88361e4ca6b9a
#
_entry.id   7397174e40847907f8c88361e4ca6b9a
#
_cell.length_a   1.000
_cell.length_b   1.000
_cell.length_c   1.000
_cell.angle_alpha   90.00
_cell.angle_beta   90.00
_cell.angle_gamma   90.00
#
_symmetry.space_group_name_H-M   'P 1'
#
loop_
_entity.id
_entity.type
_entity.pdbx_description
1 polymer ?
#
loop_
_entity_poly.entity_id
_entity_poly.type
_entity_poly.pdbx_seq_one_letter_code
_entity_poly.pdbx_strand_id
1 'polypeptide(L)'
;MVKKLNSDSAENLAKLCADKRKKIFLCIGDPSHMWDSYGPMVGSLLSQEENILCFGNVENPVNANNIELTVKAIKHAHPNDIIVAIDAALTCDPSKEGNVNIHDYGVIPGGAFDRGLERVGDYSILFGVDRDDINNRLMKKPFLAALETYQVI
;
A
#
# COMPACT_ATOMS: atom_id res chain seq x y z
N MET A 1 -2.63 -2.49 -19.64
CA MET A 1 -1.55 -3.49 -19.72
C MET A 1 -0.98 -3.69 -18.33
N VAL A 2 -1.09 -4.88 -17.78
CA VAL A 2 -0.50 -5.20 -16.47
C VAL A 2 1.02 -5.19 -16.62
N LYS A 3 1.70 -4.29 -15.91
CA LYS A 3 3.15 -4.27 -15.89
C LYS A 3 3.62 -5.57 -15.25
N LYS A 4 4.52 -6.28 -15.92
CA LYS A 4 5.05 -7.54 -15.41
C LYS A 4 5.77 -7.28 -14.08
N LEU A 5 5.36 -7.99 -13.03
CA LEU A 5 6.08 -7.95 -11.76
C LEU A 5 7.51 -8.46 -11.94
N ASN A 6 8.47 -7.89 -11.20
CA ASN A 6 9.80 -8.47 -11.13
C ASN A 6 9.75 -9.83 -10.41
N SER A 7 10.83 -10.62 -10.52
CA SER A 7 10.88 -11.97 -9.98
C SER A 7 10.65 -12.01 -8.47
N ASP A 8 11.21 -11.07 -7.72
CA ASP A 8 11.07 -11.01 -6.27
C ASP A 8 9.62 -10.68 -5.86
N SER A 9 8.99 -9.72 -6.53
CA SER A 9 7.59 -9.39 -6.30
C SER A 9 6.66 -10.54 -6.66
N ALA A 10 6.94 -11.27 -7.74
CA ALA A 10 6.16 -12.45 -8.13
C ALA A 10 6.28 -13.56 -7.09
N GLU A 11 7.46 -13.80 -6.56
CA GLU A 11 7.69 -14.77 -5.48
C GLU A 11 6.97 -14.36 -4.20
N ASN A 12 7.05 -13.09 -3.80
CA ASN A 12 6.38 -12.59 -2.61
C ASN A 12 4.85 -12.60 -2.76
N LEU A 13 4.33 -12.33 -3.95
CA LEU A 13 2.90 -12.49 -4.24
C LEU A 13 2.47 -13.96 -4.08
N ALA A 14 3.28 -14.89 -4.57
CA ALA A 14 2.99 -16.33 -4.40
C ALA A 14 2.98 -16.73 -2.92
N LYS A 15 3.91 -16.23 -2.11
CA LYS A 15 3.91 -16.44 -0.65
C LYS A 15 2.63 -15.88 0.00
N LEU A 16 2.25 -14.67 -0.37
CA LEU A 16 1.02 -14.04 0.15
C LEU A 16 -0.23 -14.84 -0.21
N CYS A 17 -0.33 -15.30 -1.44
CA CYS A 17 -1.46 -16.12 -1.89
C CYS A 17 -1.50 -17.49 -1.20
N ALA A 18 -0.35 -18.07 -0.90
CA ALA A 18 -0.25 -19.36 -0.21
C ALA A 18 -0.52 -19.26 1.29
N ASP A 19 -0.42 -18.08 1.88
CA ASP A 19 -0.75 -17.85 3.28
C ASP A 19 -2.25 -17.99 3.49
N LYS A 20 -2.63 -18.97 4.32
CA LYS A 20 -4.05 -19.31 4.55
C LYS A 20 -4.75 -18.39 5.54
N ARG A 21 -4.00 -17.54 6.24
CA ARG A 21 -4.59 -16.57 7.16
C ARG A 21 -5.38 -15.53 6.39
N LYS A 22 -6.42 -15.01 7.01
CA LYS A 22 -7.21 -13.91 6.43
C LYS A 22 -6.33 -12.68 6.26
N LYS A 23 -6.50 -12.01 5.15
CA LYS A 23 -5.74 -10.81 4.81
C LYS A 23 -6.58 -9.57 5.08
N ILE A 24 -6.00 -8.64 5.80
CA ILE A 24 -6.58 -7.33 6.06
C ILE A 24 -5.70 -6.31 5.32
N PHE A 25 -6.31 -5.54 4.43
CA PHE A 25 -5.59 -4.54 3.64
C PHE A 25 -5.58 -3.21 4.39
N LEU A 26 -4.40 -2.69 4.62
CA LEU A 26 -4.18 -1.39 5.23
C LEU A 26 -3.60 -0.44 4.18
N CYS A 27 -4.46 0.42 3.65
CA CYS A 27 -4.13 1.32 2.56
C CYS A 27 -3.74 2.69 3.14
N ILE A 28 -2.47 3.03 2.99
CA ILE A 28 -1.84 4.16 3.67
C ILE A 28 -1.60 5.29 2.68
N GLY A 29 -1.86 6.51 3.10
CA GLY A 29 -1.53 7.71 2.35
C GLY A 29 -2.47 8.87 2.61
N ASP A 30 -2.08 10.05 2.11
CA ASP A 30 -2.87 11.26 2.14
C ASP A 30 -3.37 11.59 0.72
N PRO A 31 -4.69 11.42 0.45
CA PRO A 31 -5.22 11.65 -0.89
C PRO A 31 -5.22 13.12 -1.32
N SER A 32 -4.95 14.06 -0.41
CA SER A 32 -4.76 15.48 -0.76
C SER A 32 -3.46 15.74 -1.53
N HIS A 33 -2.53 14.78 -1.50
CA HIS A 33 -1.29 14.81 -2.26
C HIS A 33 -1.29 13.70 -3.32
N MET A 34 -1.14 14.07 -4.57
CA MET A 34 -1.18 13.14 -5.69
C MET A 34 -0.14 12.02 -5.55
N TRP A 35 1.06 12.35 -5.15
CA TRP A 35 2.15 11.41 -4.95
C TRP A 35 1.93 10.43 -3.79
N ASP A 36 1.00 10.73 -2.90
CA ASP A 36 0.64 9.92 -1.72
C ASP A 36 -0.78 9.34 -1.82
N SER A 37 -1.38 9.36 -2.98
CA SER A 37 -2.78 8.97 -3.20
C SER A 37 -2.96 7.50 -3.58
N TYR A 38 -1.88 6.78 -3.88
CA TYR A 38 -1.96 5.39 -4.35
C TYR A 38 -2.69 4.46 -3.37
N GLY A 39 -2.26 4.43 -2.10
CA GLY A 39 -2.90 3.62 -1.07
C GLY A 39 -4.40 3.94 -0.91
N PRO A 40 -4.78 5.20 -0.68
CA PRO A 40 -6.18 5.59 -0.61
C PRO A 40 -7.02 5.21 -1.84
N MET A 41 -6.46 5.30 -3.05
CA MET A 41 -7.16 4.88 -4.26
C MET A 41 -7.42 3.37 -4.29
N VAL A 42 -6.42 2.57 -3.95
CA VAL A 42 -6.60 1.12 -3.81
C VAL A 42 -7.68 0.82 -2.77
N GLY A 43 -7.62 1.48 -1.63
CA GLY A 43 -8.61 1.31 -0.55
C GLY A 43 -10.03 1.62 -1.00
N SER A 44 -10.22 2.69 -1.78
CA SER A 44 -11.54 3.04 -2.31
C SER A 44 -12.07 1.99 -3.29
N LEU A 45 -11.19 1.38 -4.09
CA LEU A 45 -11.58 0.28 -4.97
C LEU A 45 -11.91 -0.99 -4.18
N LEU A 46 -11.08 -1.35 -3.21
CA LEU A 46 -11.28 -2.55 -2.38
C LEU A 46 -12.53 -2.45 -1.50
N SER A 47 -12.88 -1.26 -1.04
CA SER A 47 -14.06 -1.06 -0.17
C SER A 47 -15.39 -1.34 -0.87
N GLN A 48 -15.38 -1.52 -2.18
CA GLN A 48 -16.56 -1.95 -2.94
C GLN A 48 -16.77 -3.47 -2.93
N GLU A 49 -15.79 -4.22 -2.45
CA GLU A 49 -15.84 -5.68 -2.38
C GLU A 49 -16.32 -6.14 -1.00
N GLU A 50 -17.44 -6.87 -0.96
CA GLU A 50 -18.07 -7.30 0.31
C GLU A 50 -17.20 -8.24 1.15
N ASN A 51 -16.34 -9.02 0.50
CA ASN A 51 -15.53 -10.05 1.16
C ASN A 51 -14.11 -9.59 1.53
N ILE A 52 -13.78 -8.35 1.29
CA ILE A 52 -12.46 -7.78 1.56
C ILE A 52 -12.54 -6.81 2.72
N LEU A 53 -11.75 -7.05 3.76
CA LEU A 53 -11.60 -6.12 4.87
C LEU A 53 -10.44 -5.16 4.56
N CYS A 54 -10.77 -3.88 4.45
CA CYS A 54 -9.85 -2.83 4.07
C CYS A 54 -10.01 -1.62 5.00
N PHE A 55 -8.88 -1.04 5.40
CA PHE A 55 -8.81 0.19 6.18
C PHE A 55 -8.01 1.22 5.38
N GLY A 56 -8.53 2.43 5.32
CA GLY A 56 -7.96 3.52 4.55
C GLY A 56 -8.52 3.60 3.13
N ASN A 57 -9.03 4.75 2.79
CA ASN A 57 -9.54 5.08 1.46
C ASN A 57 -9.52 6.60 1.26
N VAL A 58 -10.03 7.08 0.15
CA VAL A 58 -10.01 8.52 -0.16
C VAL A 58 -10.89 9.32 0.81
N GLU A 59 -12.01 8.77 1.27
CA GLU A 59 -12.91 9.47 2.20
C GLU A 59 -12.44 9.41 3.65
N ASN A 60 -11.88 8.26 4.06
CA ASN A 60 -11.39 8.01 5.40
C ASN A 60 -9.94 7.52 5.34
N PRO A 61 -8.97 8.40 5.08
CA PRO A 61 -7.58 7.99 4.89
C PRO A 61 -6.92 7.55 6.18
N VAL A 62 -5.98 6.61 6.04
CA VAL A 62 -5.05 6.21 7.09
C VAL A 62 -3.67 6.78 6.75
N ASN A 63 -3.14 7.61 7.62
CA ASN A 63 -1.87 8.30 7.45
C ASN A 63 -1.06 8.31 8.75
N ALA A 64 0.08 8.96 8.75
CA ALA A 64 0.97 9.02 9.90
C ALA A 64 0.31 9.51 11.21
N ASN A 65 -0.79 10.26 11.13
CA ASN A 65 -1.47 10.80 12.31
C ASN A 65 -2.38 9.78 13.02
N ASN A 66 -2.90 8.78 12.32
CA ASN A 66 -3.88 7.83 12.87
C ASN A 66 -3.48 6.35 12.71
N ILE A 67 -2.37 6.07 12.04
CA ILE A 67 -1.98 4.70 11.72
C ILE A 67 -1.72 3.84 12.95
N GLU A 68 -1.13 4.38 13.99
CA GLU A 68 -0.85 3.61 15.22
C GLU A 68 -2.12 3.10 15.88
N LEU A 69 -3.12 3.96 16.02
CA LEU A 69 -4.41 3.58 16.58
C LEU A 69 -5.15 2.58 15.69
N THR A 70 -5.09 2.80 14.39
CA THR A 70 -5.71 1.90 13.40
C THR A 70 -5.10 0.50 13.49
N VAL A 71 -3.78 0.39 13.51
CA VAL A 71 -3.09 -0.90 13.61
C VAL A 71 -3.39 -1.60 14.94
N LYS A 72 -3.41 -0.86 16.05
CA LYS A 72 -3.78 -1.42 17.35
C LYS A 72 -5.20 -1.98 17.33
N ALA A 73 -6.14 -1.24 16.76
CA ALA A 73 -7.53 -1.69 16.63
C ALA A 73 -7.66 -2.95 15.77
N ILE A 74 -6.96 -2.99 14.63
CA ILE A 74 -6.94 -4.16 13.76
C ILE A 74 -6.38 -5.38 14.50
N LYS A 75 -5.23 -5.25 15.13
CA LYS A 75 -4.60 -6.36 15.85
C LYS A 75 -5.43 -6.86 17.03
N HIS A 76 -6.14 -5.96 17.69
CA HIS A 76 -7.04 -6.35 18.79
C HIS A 76 -8.26 -7.14 18.28
N ALA A 77 -8.87 -6.68 17.21
CA ALA A 77 -10.05 -7.32 16.62
C ALA A 77 -9.71 -8.58 15.80
N HIS A 78 -8.51 -8.65 15.26
CA HIS A 78 -8.07 -9.68 14.32
C HIS A 78 -6.68 -10.22 14.68
N PRO A 79 -6.50 -10.83 15.85
CA PRO A 79 -5.16 -11.19 16.36
C PRO A 79 -4.46 -12.28 15.55
N ASN A 80 -5.21 -13.07 14.77
CA ASN A 80 -4.67 -14.19 13.99
C ASN A 80 -4.61 -13.92 12.49
N ASP A 81 -5.02 -12.74 12.07
CA ASP A 81 -5.04 -12.34 10.67
C ASP A 81 -3.77 -11.57 10.31
N ILE A 82 -3.44 -11.55 9.03
CA ILE A 82 -2.27 -10.80 8.56
C ILE A 82 -2.68 -9.46 7.95
N ILE A 83 -1.78 -8.49 8.09
CA ILE A 83 -1.96 -7.15 7.52
C ILE A 83 -1.09 -7.04 6.27
N VAL A 84 -1.71 -6.66 5.17
CA VAL A 84 -1.04 -6.29 3.92
C VAL A 84 -1.09 -4.77 3.81
N ALA A 85 0.06 -4.13 3.99
CA ALA A 85 0.16 -2.67 3.88
C ALA A 85 0.31 -2.26 2.41
N ILE A 86 -0.44 -1.24 1.99
CA ILE A 86 -0.42 -0.70 0.63
C ILE A 86 -0.10 0.79 0.73
N ASP A 87 1.01 1.22 0.14
CA ASP A 87 1.52 2.58 0.31
C ASP A 87 2.30 3.03 -0.92
N ALA A 88 2.44 4.34 -1.11
CA ALA A 88 3.39 4.93 -2.02
C ALA A 88 4.74 5.10 -1.32
N ALA A 89 5.82 4.78 -2.00
CA ALA A 89 7.17 4.90 -1.47
C ALA A 89 7.98 5.88 -2.32
N LEU A 90 8.52 6.91 -1.68
CA LEU A 90 9.45 7.81 -2.35
C LEU A 90 10.75 7.07 -2.68
N THR A 91 11.17 7.16 -3.91
CA THR A 91 12.38 6.52 -4.38
C THR A 91 13.23 7.45 -5.24
N CYS A 92 14.55 7.28 -5.15
CA CYS A 92 15.50 7.88 -6.09
C CYS A 92 16.04 6.84 -7.07
N ASP A 93 15.56 5.60 -6.99
CA ASP A 93 15.95 4.50 -7.86
C ASP A 93 15.03 4.45 -9.09
N PRO A 94 15.54 4.75 -10.30
CA PRO A 94 14.71 4.74 -11.51
C PRO A 94 14.06 3.38 -11.80
N SER A 95 14.64 2.29 -11.32
CA SER A 95 14.06 0.94 -11.51
C SER A 95 12.80 0.70 -10.70
N LYS A 96 12.60 1.47 -9.63
CA LYS A 96 11.43 1.38 -8.74
C LYS A 96 10.35 2.40 -9.06
N GLU A 97 10.72 3.48 -9.73
CA GLU A 97 9.78 4.53 -10.11
C GLU A 97 8.70 3.99 -11.04
N GLY A 98 7.45 4.29 -10.72
CA GLY A 98 6.28 3.88 -11.52
C GLY A 98 6.01 2.38 -11.50
N ASN A 99 6.71 1.62 -10.65
CA ASN A 99 6.52 0.19 -10.50
C ASN A 99 5.87 -0.16 -9.17
N VAL A 100 5.10 -1.24 -9.18
CA VAL A 100 4.57 -1.85 -7.96
C VAL A 100 5.51 -2.97 -7.55
N ASN A 101 5.94 -2.94 -6.29
CA ASN A 101 6.78 -3.98 -5.69
C ASN A 101 6.07 -4.60 -4.50
N ILE A 102 6.20 -5.92 -4.37
CA ILE A 102 5.58 -6.69 -3.30
C ILE A 102 6.68 -7.27 -2.43
N HIS A 103 6.58 -7.05 -1.14
CA HIS A 103 7.55 -7.50 -0.14
C HIS A 103 6.90 -8.43 0.88
N ASP A 104 7.67 -9.38 1.41
CA ASP A 104 7.26 -10.26 2.50
C ASP A 104 7.59 -9.66 3.89
N TYR A 105 7.56 -8.34 3.96
CA TYR A 105 7.71 -7.54 5.17
C TYR A 105 6.86 -6.26 5.07
N GLY A 106 6.61 -5.62 6.19
CA GLY A 106 5.80 -4.41 6.26
C GLY A 106 6.52 -3.15 5.79
N VAL A 107 5.82 -2.04 5.84
CA VAL A 107 6.32 -0.70 5.48
C VAL A 107 6.53 0.16 6.72
N ILE A 108 7.45 1.11 6.65
CA ILE A 108 7.59 2.17 7.64
C ILE A 108 6.79 3.39 7.14
N PRO A 109 5.61 3.67 7.73
CA PRO A 109 4.78 4.77 7.28
C PRO A 109 5.47 6.11 7.54
N GLY A 110 5.34 7.04 6.61
CA GLY A 110 5.96 8.35 6.74
C GLY A 110 7.49 8.30 6.78
N GLY A 111 8.12 7.22 6.26
CA GLY A 111 9.58 7.06 6.22
C GLY A 111 10.32 8.19 5.54
N ALA A 112 9.65 8.96 4.67
CA ALA A 112 10.21 10.16 4.07
C ALA A 112 10.47 11.29 5.09
N PHE A 113 9.82 11.23 6.25
CA PHE A 113 9.90 12.27 7.27
C PHE A 113 10.59 11.80 8.56
N ASP A 114 11.10 10.58 8.60
CA ASP A 114 11.82 9.98 9.73
C ASP A 114 11.13 10.23 11.09
N ARG A 115 9.89 9.78 11.22
CA ARG A 115 9.10 9.97 12.45
C ARG A 115 9.32 8.88 13.50
N GLY A 116 10.24 7.95 13.28
CA GLY A 116 10.52 6.85 14.20
C GLY A 116 9.38 5.86 14.36
N LEU A 117 8.46 5.78 13.38
CA LEU A 117 7.36 4.83 13.40
C LEU A 117 7.85 3.40 13.15
N GLU A 118 7.23 2.45 13.83
CA GLU A 118 7.52 1.04 13.63
C GLU A 118 7.02 0.54 12.26
N ARG A 119 7.64 -0.53 11.77
CA ARG A 119 7.23 -1.23 10.56
C ARG A 119 5.83 -1.81 10.73
N VAL A 120 4.95 -1.57 9.76
CA VAL A 120 3.55 -1.96 9.79
C VAL A 120 3.26 -2.99 8.69
N GLY A 121 2.54 -4.05 9.05
CA GLY A 121 2.12 -5.10 8.15
C GLY A 121 3.08 -6.28 8.11
N ASP A 122 2.54 -7.41 7.67
CA ASP A 122 3.30 -8.66 7.46
C ASP A 122 3.81 -8.75 6.02
N TYR A 123 3.08 -8.14 5.10
CA TYR A 123 3.44 -7.95 3.70
C TYR A 123 3.21 -6.49 3.31
N SER A 124 3.84 -6.06 2.24
CA SER A 124 3.59 -4.73 1.67
C SER A 124 3.53 -4.75 0.16
N ILE A 125 2.69 -3.87 -0.38
CA ILE A 125 2.57 -3.57 -1.81
C ILE A 125 2.88 -2.09 -1.95
N LEU A 126 3.99 -1.75 -2.58
CA LEU A 126 4.51 -0.39 -2.66
C LEU A 126 4.57 0.09 -4.10
N PHE A 127 4.03 1.28 -4.32
CA PHE A 127 4.18 2.01 -5.59
C PHE A 127 5.29 3.04 -5.47
N GLY A 128 6.32 2.91 -6.34
CA GLY A 128 7.46 3.81 -6.34
C GLY A 128 7.12 5.16 -6.97
N VAL A 129 7.34 6.23 -6.21
CA VAL A 129 7.16 7.62 -6.65
C VAL A 129 8.51 8.32 -6.64
N ASP A 130 8.88 8.95 -7.77
CA ASP A 130 10.11 9.71 -7.85
C ASP A 130 10.04 10.91 -6.89
N ARG A 131 11.05 11.01 -6.02
CA ARG A 131 11.19 12.12 -5.09
C ARG A 131 11.25 13.48 -5.80
N ASP A 132 11.89 13.53 -6.97
CA ASP A 132 12.07 14.78 -7.71
C ASP A 132 10.83 15.16 -8.55
N ASP A 133 9.91 14.23 -8.75
CA ASP A 133 8.70 14.41 -9.57
C ASP A 133 7.43 14.59 -8.75
N ILE A 134 7.51 14.69 -7.43
CA ILE A 134 6.33 14.77 -6.53
C ILE A 134 5.41 15.95 -6.82
N ASN A 135 5.91 17.00 -7.46
CA ASN A 135 5.13 18.21 -7.78
C ASN A 135 4.62 18.25 -9.22
N ASN A 136 4.98 17.28 -10.06
CA ASN A 136 4.91 17.52 -11.50
C ASN A 136 3.94 16.66 -12.26
N ARG A 137 3.24 15.69 -11.64
CA ARG A 137 2.52 14.81 -12.55
C ARG A 137 1.23 14.24 -12.01
N LEU A 138 0.51 14.13 -12.85
CA LEU A 138 -0.74 13.58 -13.21
C LEU A 138 -1.15 12.40 -12.31
N MET A 139 -2.35 12.49 -11.73
CA MET A 139 -3.07 11.37 -11.12
C MET A 139 -3.06 10.08 -11.94
N LYS A 140 -2.66 10.16 -13.20
CA LYS A 140 -2.68 9.02 -14.13
C LYS A 140 -1.82 7.85 -13.64
N LYS A 141 -0.60 8.11 -13.17
CA LYS A 141 0.30 7.03 -12.74
C LYS A 141 -0.19 6.32 -11.46
N PRO A 142 -0.47 7.03 -10.36
CA PRO A 142 -1.00 6.36 -9.17
C PRO A 142 -2.38 5.74 -9.40
N PHE A 143 -3.23 6.35 -10.21
CA PHE A 143 -4.53 5.79 -10.55
C PHE A 143 -4.41 4.48 -11.32
N LEU A 144 -3.57 4.42 -12.37
CA LEU A 144 -3.35 3.19 -13.12
C LEU A 144 -2.71 2.11 -12.26
N ALA A 145 -1.74 2.46 -11.42
CA ALA A 145 -1.12 1.52 -10.50
C ALA A 145 -2.14 0.98 -9.49
N ALA A 146 -3.05 1.82 -9.01
CA ALA A 146 -4.11 1.40 -8.10
C ALA A 146 -5.08 0.41 -8.78
N LEU A 147 -5.48 0.68 -10.02
CA LEU A 147 -6.31 -0.25 -10.78
C LEU A 147 -5.61 -1.59 -11.02
N GLU A 148 -4.35 -1.57 -11.41
CA GLU A 148 -3.56 -2.80 -11.62
C GLU A 148 -3.44 -3.60 -10.31
N THR A 149 -3.21 -2.95 -9.20
CA THR A 149 -3.14 -3.61 -7.88
C THR A 149 -4.49 -4.22 -7.50
N TYR A 150 -5.57 -3.48 -7.68
CA TYR A 150 -6.91 -3.97 -7.42
C TYR A 150 -7.24 -5.22 -8.23
N GLN A 151 -6.84 -5.28 -9.49
CA GLN A 151 -7.09 -6.43 -10.36
C GLN A 151 -6.33 -7.69 -9.91
N VAL A 152 -5.23 -7.55 -9.17
CA VAL A 152 -4.42 -8.67 -8.69
C VAL A 152 -4.90 -9.20 -7.32
N ILE A 153 -5.52 -8.35 -6.54
CA ILE A 153 -6.09 -8.70 -5.24
C ILE A 153 -7.40 -9.45 -5.42
#